data_cff7c3b125db8caf5cd32230952bdf6a
#
_entry.id   cff7c3b125db8caf5cd32230952bdf6a
#
_cell.length_a   1.000
_cell.length_b   1.000
_cell.length_c   1.000
_cell.angle_alpha   90.00
_cell.angle_beta   90.00
_cell.angle_gamma   90.00
#
_symmetry.space_group_name_H-M   'P 1'
#
loop_
_entity.id
_entity.type
_entity.pdbx_description
1 polymer ?
#
loop_
_entity_poly.entity_id
_entity_poly.type
_entity_poly.pdbx_seq_one_letter_code
_entity_poly.pdbx_strand_id
1 'polypeptide(L)'
;MTEFKFQEIDTTGAETLNALAKADKFNEWMYNTIAPYLGGNILEIGSGIGNLSRFFLNSETRISLSDIRLNYYECLLNEFSGKPGIKEIIQMDLVDNDFDRKFAHLFNSFDGLFALNVIEHIEDDDLAVKNCKKLLKPGGKLVILVPAYQWLYNKLDKGLEHYRRYTKTSLKKLMGRQLEVIHAQYFNLAGIFGWFLVGTIMKKNMIPGSNVHVYNTLVPFFRLADKLIFNQAGLSAIAVGKKI
;
A
#
# COMPACT_ATOMS: atom_id res chain seq x y z
N MET A 1 -18.73 -10.57 14.44
CA MET A 1 -17.50 -9.94 13.93
C MET A 1 -16.39 -10.96 14.11
N THR A 2 -15.69 -11.32 13.06
CA THR A 2 -14.51 -12.20 13.16
C THR A 2 -13.39 -11.34 13.74
N GLU A 3 -12.96 -11.65 14.93
CA GLU A 3 -11.83 -10.99 15.59
C GLU A 3 -10.57 -11.45 14.84
N PHE A 4 -10.00 -10.59 13.99
CA PHE A 4 -8.71 -10.85 13.35
C PHE A 4 -7.63 -10.64 14.39
N LYS A 5 -6.91 -11.69 14.76
CA LYS A 5 -5.70 -11.57 15.58
C LYS A 5 -4.52 -11.39 14.63
N PHE A 6 -3.71 -10.36 14.88
CA PHE A 6 -2.44 -10.16 14.18
C PHE A 6 -1.60 -11.45 14.23
N GLN A 7 -1.23 -11.98 13.06
CA GLN A 7 -0.34 -13.13 12.96
C GLN A 7 1.07 -12.63 12.62
N GLU A 8 2.04 -12.98 13.44
CA GLU A 8 3.44 -12.60 13.21
C GLU A 8 4.01 -13.22 11.92
N ILE A 9 3.53 -14.41 11.55
CA ILE A 9 3.87 -15.10 10.30
C ILE A 9 2.64 -15.12 9.40
N ASP A 10 2.70 -14.37 8.32
CA ASP A 10 1.67 -14.26 7.28
C ASP A 10 2.10 -15.08 6.06
N THR A 11 1.68 -16.34 6.01
CA THR A 11 2.01 -17.22 4.88
C THR A 11 1.30 -16.81 3.58
N THR A 12 0.03 -16.42 3.66
CA THR A 12 -0.77 -16.01 2.50
C THR A 12 -0.29 -14.69 1.92
N GLY A 13 0.05 -13.72 2.77
CA GLY A 13 0.63 -12.44 2.35
C GLY A 13 2.03 -12.64 1.74
N ALA A 14 2.89 -13.46 2.35
CA ALA A 14 4.22 -13.76 1.83
C ALA A 14 4.16 -14.39 0.44
N GLU A 15 3.26 -15.36 0.22
CA GLU A 15 3.07 -15.98 -1.09
C GLU A 15 2.54 -14.97 -2.12
N THR A 16 1.61 -14.09 -1.72
CA THR A 16 1.09 -13.01 -2.56
C THR A 16 2.19 -12.01 -2.94
N LEU A 17 3.00 -11.57 -1.98
CA LEU A 17 4.13 -10.67 -2.22
C LEU A 17 5.18 -11.29 -3.15
N ASN A 18 5.51 -12.58 -2.97
CA ASN A 18 6.42 -13.31 -3.85
C ASN A 18 5.87 -13.49 -5.27
N ALA A 19 4.56 -13.71 -5.42
CA ALA A 19 3.91 -13.74 -6.72
C ALA A 19 3.97 -12.37 -7.41
N LEU A 20 3.66 -11.30 -6.70
CA LEU A 20 3.70 -9.92 -7.19
C LEU A 20 5.13 -9.42 -7.44
N ALA A 21 6.16 -9.98 -6.79
CA ALA A 21 7.56 -9.66 -7.06
C ALA A 21 7.97 -9.92 -8.53
N LYS A 22 7.25 -10.84 -9.20
CA LYS A 22 7.46 -11.19 -10.62
C LYS A 22 6.60 -10.35 -11.58
N ALA A 23 5.78 -9.45 -11.07
CA ALA A 23 4.86 -8.62 -11.85
C ALA A 23 5.44 -7.23 -12.12
N ASP A 24 6.60 -7.16 -12.79
CA ASP A 24 7.35 -5.91 -12.96
C ASP A 24 6.54 -4.78 -13.58
N LYS A 25 5.77 -5.06 -14.65
CA LYS A 25 4.94 -4.04 -15.32
C LYS A 25 3.81 -3.52 -14.42
N PHE A 26 3.25 -4.38 -13.57
CA PHE A 26 2.23 -3.98 -12.61
C PHE A 26 2.81 -3.14 -11.49
N ASN A 27 3.96 -3.53 -10.94
CA ASN A 27 4.68 -2.77 -9.92
C ASN A 27 5.14 -1.41 -10.48
N GLU A 28 5.67 -1.38 -11.70
CA GLU A 28 6.01 -0.13 -12.39
C GLU A 28 4.79 0.77 -12.61
N TRP A 29 3.64 0.19 -12.94
CA TRP A 29 2.40 0.97 -13.10
C TRP A 29 1.95 1.58 -11.77
N MET A 30 1.99 0.83 -10.67
CA MET A 30 1.74 1.38 -9.33
C MET A 30 2.73 2.50 -8.99
N TYR A 31 4.03 2.25 -9.17
CA TYR A 31 5.07 3.25 -8.95
C TYR A 31 4.79 4.53 -9.74
N ASN A 32 4.60 4.43 -11.06
CA ASN A 32 4.33 5.58 -11.94
C ASN A 32 3.04 6.35 -11.56
N THR A 33 2.11 5.69 -10.87
CA THR A 33 0.87 6.33 -10.40
C THR A 33 1.09 7.15 -9.14
N ILE A 34 1.96 6.71 -8.23
CA ILE A 34 2.19 7.38 -6.94
C ILE A 34 3.41 8.31 -6.94
N ALA A 35 4.45 8.00 -7.70
CA ALA A 35 5.71 8.75 -7.72
C ALA A 35 5.56 10.27 -7.97
N PRO A 36 4.61 10.77 -8.79
CA PRO A 36 4.42 12.22 -8.97
C PRO A 36 4.04 12.99 -7.69
N TYR A 37 3.59 12.28 -6.66
CA TYR A 37 3.22 12.89 -5.38
C TYR A 37 4.32 12.79 -4.33
N LEU A 38 5.41 12.08 -4.61
CA LEU A 38 6.47 11.72 -3.69
C LEU A 38 7.80 12.32 -4.15
N GLY A 39 8.63 12.73 -3.19
CA GLY A 39 9.96 13.28 -3.47
C GLY A 39 10.66 13.67 -2.18
N GLY A 40 11.97 13.97 -2.24
CA GLY A 40 12.77 14.30 -1.08
C GLY A 40 13.02 13.10 -0.17
N ASN A 41 12.74 13.24 1.12
CA ASN A 41 12.84 12.16 2.11
C ASN A 41 11.48 11.50 2.28
N ILE A 42 11.32 10.27 1.84
CA ILE A 42 10.05 9.55 1.90
C ILE A 42 10.12 8.32 2.81
N LEU A 43 8.94 7.88 3.28
CA LEU A 43 8.79 6.65 4.05
C LEU A 43 7.74 5.76 3.39
N GLU A 44 8.09 4.50 3.14
CA GLU A 44 7.17 3.44 2.77
C GLU A 44 6.66 2.74 4.03
N ILE A 45 5.35 2.70 4.20
CA ILE A 45 4.68 1.98 5.27
C ILE A 45 4.22 0.62 4.74
N GLY A 46 4.59 -0.47 5.42
CA GLY A 46 4.26 -1.82 4.99
C GLY A 46 5.01 -2.21 3.72
N SER A 47 6.34 -2.08 3.74
CA SER A 47 7.20 -2.36 2.58
C SER A 47 7.20 -3.84 2.16
N GLY A 48 6.79 -4.76 3.07
CA GLY A 48 6.82 -6.20 2.82
C GLY A 48 8.21 -6.68 2.45
N ILE A 49 8.37 -7.25 1.25
CA ILE A 49 9.67 -7.70 0.71
C ILE A 49 10.32 -6.66 -0.21
N GLY A 50 9.84 -5.41 -0.23
CA GLY A 50 10.43 -4.31 -0.97
C GLY A 50 10.10 -4.27 -2.47
N ASN A 51 8.96 -4.80 -2.89
CA ASN A 51 8.56 -4.85 -4.30
C ASN A 51 8.46 -3.47 -4.95
N LEU A 52 7.96 -2.46 -4.24
CA LEU A 52 7.88 -1.08 -4.71
C LEU A 52 9.13 -0.28 -4.35
N SER A 53 9.74 -0.55 -3.20
CA SER A 53 10.92 0.15 -2.69
C SER A 53 12.04 0.24 -3.72
N ARG A 54 12.27 -0.85 -4.48
CA ARG A 54 13.35 -0.94 -5.48
C ARG A 54 13.24 0.07 -6.62
N PHE A 55 12.03 0.55 -6.94
CA PHE A 55 11.84 1.59 -7.97
C PHE A 55 12.29 2.98 -7.51
N PHE A 56 12.36 3.22 -6.20
CA PHE A 56 12.84 4.48 -5.63
C PHE A 56 14.35 4.54 -5.48
N LEU A 57 15.09 3.41 -5.55
CA LEU A 57 16.54 3.37 -5.38
C LEU A 57 17.33 4.14 -6.45
N ASN A 58 16.76 4.24 -7.66
CA ASN A 58 17.40 4.92 -8.80
C ASN A 58 16.90 6.36 -8.99
N SER A 59 16.16 6.89 -8.03
CA SER A 59 15.66 8.26 -8.03
C SER A 59 16.52 9.16 -7.14
N GLU A 60 16.37 10.48 -7.27
CA GLU A 60 16.96 11.45 -6.34
C GLU A 60 16.30 11.42 -4.94
N THR A 61 15.33 10.53 -4.74
CA THR A 61 14.56 10.37 -3.53
C THR A 61 15.31 9.51 -2.52
N ARG A 62 15.35 9.92 -1.27
CA ARG A 62 15.83 9.12 -0.15
C ARG A 62 14.64 8.40 0.47
N ILE A 63 14.71 7.08 0.58
CA ILE A 63 13.61 6.28 1.10
C ILE A 63 13.98 5.58 2.40
N SER A 64 13.09 5.70 3.39
CA SER A 64 13.03 4.82 4.56
C SER A 64 11.98 3.74 4.32
N LEU A 65 12.24 2.52 4.80
CA LEU A 65 11.35 1.38 4.65
C LEU A 65 10.81 1.00 6.01
N SER A 66 9.54 0.60 6.09
CA SER A 66 9.01 0.09 7.35
C SER A 66 8.03 -1.06 7.15
N ASP A 67 8.05 -2.00 8.10
CA ASP A 67 7.03 -3.04 8.22
C ASP A 67 6.79 -3.35 9.70
N ILE A 68 5.57 -3.80 10.04
CA ILE A 68 5.24 -4.21 11.39
C ILE A 68 5.76 -5.62 11.68
N ARG A 69 5.75 -6.53 10.67
CA ARG A 69 6.13 -7.93 10.82
C ARG A 69 7.63 -8.10 10.84
N LEU A 70 8.12 -8.81 11.86
CA LEU A 70 9.55 -9.05 12.06
C LEU A 70 10.21 -9.74 10.86
N ASN A 71 9.56 -10.74 10.27
CA ASN A 71 10.08 -11.47 9.10
C ASN A 71 10.26 -10.56 7.87
N TYR A 72 9.36 -9.59 7.64
CA TYR A 72 9.53 -8.61 6.56
C TYR A 72 10.59 -7.58 6.90
N TYR A 73 10.63 -7.11 8.14
CA TYR A 73 11.68 -6.21 8.61
C TYR A 73 13.08 -6.82 8.42
N GLU A 74 13.27 -8.10 8.79
CA GLU A 74 14.54 -8.83 8.58
C GLU A 74 14.84 -9.01 7.08
N CYS A 75 13.83 -9.32 6.26
CA CYS A 75 13.99 -9.40 4.81
C CYS A 75 14.46 -8.05 4.23
N LEU A 76 13.86 -6.94 4.66
CA LEU A 76 14.26 -5.60 4.24
C LEU A 76 15.69 -5.26 4.68
N LEU A 77 16.08 -5.61 5.90
CA LEU A 77 17.45 -5.43 6.38
C LEU A 77 18.45 -6.20 5.49
N ASN A 78 18.17 -7.46 5.18
CA ASN A 78 19.05 -8.29 4.36
C ASN A 78 19.15 -7.78 2.92
N GLU A 79 18.04 -7.33 2.33
CA GLU A 79 17.99 -6.93 0.94
C GLU A 79 18.43 -5.48 0.69
N PHE A 80 18.15 -4.56 1.62
CA PHE A 80 18.27 -3.12 1.37
C PHE A 80 19.30 -2.39 2.22
N SER A 81 19.81 -2.98 3.33
CA SER A 81 20.81 -2.30 4.16
C SER A 81 22.04 -1.92 3.35
N GLY A 82 22.46 -0.67 3.51
CA GLY A 82 23.63 -0.13 2.83
C GLY A 82 23.47 0.18 1.34
N LYS A 83 22.29 -0.08 0.75
CA LYS A 83 22.04 0.31 -0.64
C LYS A 83 21.92 1.83 -0.77
N PRO A 84 22.48 2.44 -1.85
CA PRO A 84 22.31 3.85 -2.13
C PRO A 84 20.83 4.24 -2.19
N GLY A 85 20.46 5.37 -1.61
CA GLY A 85 19.07 5.84 -1.55
C GLY A 85 18.29 5.37 -0.33
N ILE A 86 18.68 4.26 0.32
CA ILE A 86 18.07 3.82 1.59
C ILE A 86 18.61 4.68 2.74
N LYS A 87 17.69 5.27 3.50
CA LYS A 87 18.04 6.08 4.68
C LYS A 87 18.03 5.23 5.95
N GLU A 88 16.95 4.50 6.17
CA GLU A 88 16.77 3.64 7.35
C GLU A 88 15.70 2.57 7.10
N ILE A 89 15.72 1.51 7.90
CA ILE A 89 14.72 0.44 7.89
C ILE A 89 14.19 0.32 9.31
N ILE A 90 12.85 0.37 9.47
CA ILE A 90 12.20 0.57 10.75
C ILE A 90 11.14 -0.51 10.96
N GLN A 91 11.15 -1.18 12.09
CA GLN A 91 9.99 -1.96 12.50
C GLN A 91 8.96 -1.00 13.10
N MET A 92 7.80 -0.84 12.44
CA MET A 92 6.81 0.18 12.81
C MET A 92 5.39 -0.36 12.82
N ASP A 93 4.71 -0.21 13.95
CA ASP A 93 3.26 -0.32 14.07
C ASP A 93 2.64 1.07 14.12
N LEU A 94 1.77 1.39 13.14
CA LEU A 94 1.09 2.68 13.07
C LEU A 94 0.08 2.91 14.20
N VAL A 95 -0.35 1.88 14.89
CA VAL A 95 -1.34 1.96 15.98
C VAL A 95 -0.78 1.52 17.34
N ASP A 96 0.56 1.48 17.46
CA ASP A 96 1.23 1.21 18.74
C ASP A 96 0.79 2.22 19.81
N ASN A 97 0.42 1.74 20.98
CA ASN A 97 0.02 2.58 22.11
C ASN A 97 1.11 3.57 22.55
N ASP A 98 2.37 3.20 22.34
CA ASP A 98 3.55 4.02 22.65
C ASP A 98 4.11 4.74 21.41
N PHE A 99 3.33 4.89 20.31
CA PHE A 99 3.78 5.43 19.05
C PHE A 99 4.54 6.76 19.22
N ASP A 100 3.98 7.67 19.99
CA ASP A 100 4.57 9.00 20.19
C ASP A 100 5.93 8.92 20.89
N ARG A 101 6.12 8.00 21.83
CA ARG A 101 7.39 7.80 22.53
C ARG A 101 8.44 7.13 21.63
N LYS A 102 8.03 6.07 20.91
CA LYS A 102 8.94 5.28 20.07
C LYS A 102 9.42 6.03 18.83
N PHE A 103 8.53 6.81 18.21
CA PHE A 103 8.77 7.43 16.91
C PHE A 103 8.82 8.97 16.95
N ALA A 104 8.94 9.60 18.13
CA ALA A 104 9.06 11.05 18.27
C ALA A 104 10.19 11.64 17.43
N HIS A 105 11.30 10.92 17.29
CA HIS A 105 12.48 11.33 16.50
C HIS A 105 12.23 11.39 14.99
N LEU A 106 11.14 10.78 14.52
CA LEU A 106 10.71 10.79 13.12
C LEU A 106 9.62 11.83 12.83
N PHE A 107 9.12 12.54 13.84
CA PHE A 107 8.07 13.54 13.64
C PHE A 107 8.57 14.68 12.76
N ASN A 108 7.74 15.11 11.81
CA ASN A 108 8.06 16.14 10.82
C ASN A 108 9.36 15.87 10.03
N SER A 109 9.67 14.59 9.76
CA SER A 109 10.93 14.21 9.10
C SER A 109 10.76 13.86 7.62
N PHE A 110 9.54 13.59 7.16
CA PHE A 110 9.30 13.10 5.81
C PHE A 110 8.57 14.12 4.93
N ASP A 111 9.05 14.26 3.69
CA ASP A 111 8.41 15.07 2.64
C ASP A 111 7.23 14.31 1.99
N GLY A 112 7.27 12.98 2.06
CA GLY A 112 6.21 12.10 1.56
C GLY A 112 6.14 10.77 2.30
N LEU A 113 4.94 10.24 2.44
CA LEU A 113 4.66 8.87 2.90
C LEU A 113 3.79 8.16 1.88
N PHE A 114 3.94 6.84 1.78
CA PHE A 114 2.96 6.03 1.07
C PHE A 114 2.71 4.70 1.78
N ALA A 115 1.45 4.26 1.73
CA ALA A 115 0.97 2.99 2.28
C ALA A 115 0.09 2.32 1.22
N LEU A 116 0.58 1.22 0.64
CA LEU A 116 -0.11 0.51 -0.43
C LEU A 116 -0.53 -0.87 0.07
N ASN A 117 -1.84 -1.09 0.13
CA ASN A 117 -2.46 -2.30 0.69
C ASN A 117 -1.98 -2.57 2.14
N VAL A 118 -2.12 -1.55 2.99
CA VAL A 118 -1.75 -1.58 4.41
C VAL A 118 -2.93 -1.20 5.30
N ILE A 119 -3.60 -0.10 4.98
CA ILE A 119 -4.62 0.51 5.87
C ILE A 119 -5.85 -0.40 6.06
N GLU A 120 -6.15 -1.25 5.08
CA GLU A 120 -7.21 -2.26 5.17
C GLU A 120 -6.95 -3.35 6.22
N HIS A 121 -5.70 -3.55 6.62
CA HIS A 121 -5.28 -4.49 7.67
C HIS A 121 -5.30 -3.87 9.07
N ILE A 122 -5.61 -2.58 9.20
CA ILE A 122 -5.60 -1.86 10.47
C ILE A 122 -7.04 -1.59 10.91
N GLU A 123 -7.39 -2.03 12.12
CA GLU A 123 -8.74 -1.85 12.64
C GLU A 123 -9.03 -0.37 12.90
N ASP A 124 -8.13 0.36 13.59
CA ASP A 124 -8.18 1.80 13.80
C ASP A 124 -7.42 2.55 12.69
N ASP A 125 -8.05 2.62 11.52
CA ASP A 125 -7.49 3.29 10.35
C ASP A 125 -7.39 4.83 10.52
N ASP A 126 -8.22 5.43 11.38
CA ASP A 126 -8.15 6.85 11.71
C ASP A 126 -6.89 7.19 12.53
N LEU A 127 -6.58 6.37 13.53
CA LEU A 127 -5.34 6.49 14.31
C LEU A 127 -4.11 6.30 13.43
N ALA A 128 -4.14 5.32 12.51
CA ALA A 128 -3.05 5.10 11.56
C ALA A 128 -2.78 6.34 10.69
N VAL A 129 -3.83 6.94 10.10
CA VAL A 129 -3.69 8.17 9.30
C VAL A 129 -3.22 9.36 10.15
N LYS A 130 -3.73 9.48 11.40
CA LYS A 130 -3.28 10.50 12.36
C LYS A 130 -1.80 10.37 12.68
N ASN A 131 -1.30 9.16 12.87
CA ASN A 131 0.12 8.92 13.14
C ASN A 131 0.98 9.14 11.91
N CYS A 132 0.52 8.77 10.71
CA CYS A 132 1.19 9.17 9.46
C CYS A 132 1.34 10.70 9.35
N LYS A 133 0.29 11.47 9.72
CA LYS A 133 0.38 12.95 9.72
C LYS A 133 1.49 13.48 10.62
N LYS A 134 1.72 12.85 11.80
CA LYS A 134 2.81 13.28 12.73
C LYS A 134 4.18 13.16 12.08
N LEU A 135 4.40 12.10 11.27
CA LEU A 135 5.66 11.83 10.58
C LEU A 135 5.94 12.82 9.44
N LEU A 136 4.89 13.34 8.79
CA LEU A 136 5.01 14.30 7.68
C LEU A 136 5.47 15.67 8.16
N LYS A 137 6.33 16.31 7.35
CA LYS A 137 6.58 17.75 7.44
C LYS A 137 5.35 18.56 7.05
N PRO A 138 5.22 19.84 7.48
CA PRO A 138 4.25 20.75 6.86
C PRO A 138 4.43 20.77 5.33
N GLY A 139 3.33 20.66 4.59
CA GLY A 139 3.35 20.54 3.12
C GLY A 139 3.64 19.13 2.59
N GLY A 140 4.08 18.19 3.43
CA GLY A 140 4.33 16.80 3.06
C GLY A 140 3.05 16.06 2.68
N LYS A 141 3.19 15.01 1.87
CA LYS A 141 2.05 14.28 1.28
C LYS A 141 1.99 12.83 1.75
N LEU A 142 0.79 12.33 1.98
CA LEU A 142 0.49 10.91 2.23
C LEU A 142 -0.28 10.34 1.04
N VAL A 143 0.25 9.28 0.44
CA VAL A 143 -0.44 8.49 -0.59
C VAL A 143 -0.92 7.19 0.01
N ILE A 144 -2.23 6.92 -0.07
CA ILE A 144 -2.82 5.65 0.35
C ILE A 144 -3.46 4.99 -0.86
N LEU A 145 -3.15 3.69 -1.06
CA LEU A 145 -3.83 2.79 -1.98
C LEU A 145 -4.41 1.64 -1.17
N VAL A 146 -5.71 1.39 -1.32
CA VAL A 146 -6.46 0.34 -0.61
C VAL A 146 -7.41 -0.38 -1.55
N PRO A 147 -7.80 -1.64 -1.26
CA PRO A 147 -8.78 -2.38 -2.04
C PRO A 147 -10.13 -1.64 -2.09
N ALA A 148 -10.71 -1.58 -3.29
CA ALA A 148 -11.97 -0.88 -3.49
C ALA A 148 -13.19 -1.81 -3.43
N TYR A 149 -14.35 -1.19 -3.12
CA TYR A 149 -15.70 -1.75 -3.14
C TYR A 149 -15.94 -2.90 -2.15
N GLN A 150 -16.71 -2.62 -1.11
CA GLN A 150 -17.08 -3.62 -0.09
C GLN A 150 -17.82 -4.84 -0.66
N TRP A 151 -18.55 -4.70 -1.79
CA TRP A 151 -19.22 -5.82 -2.45
C TRP A 151 -18.25 -6.82 -3.10
N LEU A 152 -16.99 -6.44 -3.33
CA LEU A 152 -15.90 -7.34 -3.79
C LEU A 152 -15.23 -8.10 -2.65
N TYR A 153 -15.60 -7.81 -1.38
CA TYR A 153 -15.02 -8.50 -0.23
C TYR A 153 -15.38 -9.99 -0.27
N ASN A 154 -14.37 -10.84 -0.30
CA ASN A 154 -14.55 -12.27 -0.46
C ASN A 154 -13.50 -13.09 0.33
N LYS A 155 -13.32 -14.38 -0.04
CA LYS A 155 -12.37 -15.27 0.64
C LYS A 155 -10.91 -14.82 0.53
N LEU A 156 -10.51 -14.13 -0.56
CA LEU A 156 -9.17 -13.59 -0.71
C LEU A 156 -8.91 -12.52 0.34
N ASP A 157 -9.87 -11.60 0.55
CA ASP A 157 -9.75 -10.57 1.59
C ASP A 157 -9.61 -11.17 2.99
N LYS A 158 -10.41 -12.21 3.29
CA LYS A 158 -10.32 -12.91 4.57
C LYS A 158 -8.99 -13.62 4.76
N GLY A 159 -8.45 -14.23 3.69
CA GLY A 159 -7.15 -14.89 3.70
C GLY A 159 -5.99 -13.91 3.90
N LEU A 160 -6.18 -12.67 3.45
CA LEU A 160 -5.23 -11.56 3.62
C LEU A 160 -5.47 -10.75 4.90
N GLU A 161 -6.43 -11.14 5.75
CA GLU A 161 -6.75 -10.45 7.01
C GLU A 161 -7.24 -9.00 6.82
N HIS A 162 -7.95 -8.71 5.72
CA HIS A 162 -8.54 -7.39 5.51
C HIS A 162 -9.75 -7.18 6.43
N TYR A 163 -9.78 -6.08 7.17
CA TYR A 163 -10.96 -5.66 7.92
C TYR A 163 -12.06 -5.15 7.01
N ARG A 164 -11.68 -4.43 5.94
CA ARG A 164 -12.63 -3.72 5.06
C ARG A 164 -12.05 -3.41 3.69
N ARG A 165 -12.95 -2.98 2.80
CA ARG A 165 -12.62 -2.34 1.54
C ARG A 165 -13.20 -0.93 1.50
N TYR A 166 -12.67 -0.09 0.65
CA TYR A 166 -13.00 1.33 0.62
C TYR A 166 -13.71 1.71 -0.69
N THR A 167 -14.28 2.89 -0.71
CA THR A 167 -14.60 3.64 -1.92
C THR A 167 -13.69 4.87 -1.97
N LYS A 168 -13.57 5.48 -3.14
CA LYS A 168 -12.91 6.79 -3.27
C LYS A 168 -13.46 7.81 -2.26
N THR A 169 -14.78 7.81 -2.04
CA THR A 169 -15.46 8.72 -1.10
C THR A 169 -15.11 8.38 0.35
N SER A 170 -15.16 7.10 0.76
CA SER A 170 -14.83 6.74 2.14
C SER A 170 -13.36 6.97 2.46
N LEU A 171 -12.44 6.70 1.52
CA LEU A 171 -11.02 6.98 1.68
C LEU A 171 -10.74 8.49 1.79
N LYS A 172 -11.39 9.31 0.94
CA LYS A 172 -11.34 10.78 1.07
C LYS A 172 -11.84 11.26 2.43
N LYS A 173 -12.93 10.68 2.93
CA LYS A 173 -13.49 11.04 4.24
C LYS A 173 -12.54 10.67 5.38
N LEU A 174 -11.91 9.48 5.32
CA LEU A 174 -10.91 9.04 6.29
C LEU A 174 -9.72 10.01 6.33
N MET A 175 -9.08 10.23 5.18
CA MET A 175 -7.91 11.10 5.10
C MET A 175 -8.23 12.56 5.41
N GLY A 176 -9.42 13.04 5.00
CA GLY A 176 -9.86 14.42 5.18
C GLY A 176 -10.10 14.85 6.62
N ARG A 177 -10.11 13.90 7.58
CA ARG A 177 -10.14 14.22 9.01
C ARG A 177 -8.79 14.78 9.50
N GLN A 178 -7.71 14.43 8.83
CA GLN A 178 -6.35 14.74 9.27
C GLN A 178 -5.56 15.60 8.27
N LEU A 179 -5.86 15.53 6.98
CA LEU A 179 -5.10 16.07 5.86
C LEU A 179 -6.02 16.78 4.85
N GLU A 180 -5.48 17.73 4.10
CA GLU A 180 -6.16 18.25 2.91
C GLU A 180 -6.08 17.22 1.77
N VAL A 181 -7.21 16.66 1.33
CA VAL A 181 -7.22 15.70 0.22
C VAL A 181 -7.13 16.43 -1.11
N ILE A 182 -5.97 16.31 -1.77
CA ILE A 182 -5.65 17.01 -3.02
C ILE A 182 -5.91 16.18 -4.28
N HIS A 183 -5.98 14.84 -4.16
CA HIS A 183 -6.26 13.95 -5.28
C HIS A 183 -6.96 12.67 -4.81
N ALA A 184 -7.83 12.10 -5.66
CA ALA A 184 -8.36 10.75 -5.46
C ALA A 184 -8.85 10.14 -6.78
N GLN A 185 -8.52 8.87 -6.99
CA GLN A 185 -8.91 8.09 -8.18
C GLN A 185 -9.10 6.62 -7.83
N TYR A 186 -9.66 5.86 -8.76
CA TYR A 186 -9.55 4.41 -8.74
C TYR A 186 -8.35 3.95 -9.56
N PHE A 187 -7.95 2.69 -9.40
CA PHE A 187 -6.80 2.09 -10.04
C PHE A 187 -7.11 0.63 -10.37
N ASN A 188 -6.71 0.18 -11.57
CA ASN A 188 -6.77 -1.21 -11.97
C ASN A 188 -8.20 -1.73 -12.18
N LEU A 189 -8.90 -1.22 -13.22
CA LEU A 189 -10.24 -1.67 -13.62
C LEU A 189 -10.28 -3.18 -13.91
N ALA A 190 -9.33 -3.69 -14.67
CA ALA A 190 -9.28 -5.10 -15.06
C ALA A 190 -9.13 -6.04 -13.86
N GLY A 191 -8.49 -5.58 -12.79
CA GLY A 191 -8.35 -6.32 -11.54
C GLY A 191 -9.68 -6.69 -10.89
N ILE A 192 -10.75 -5.89 -11.09
CA ILE A 192 -12.11 -6.21 -10.59
C ILE A 192 -12.56 -7.58 -11.10
N PHE A 193 -12.40 -7.83 -12.39
CA PHE A 193 -12.84 -9.09 -13.02
C PHE A 193 -12.02 -10.28 -12.51
N GLY A 194 -10.69 -10.12 -12.43
CA GLY A 194 -9.80 -11.16 -11.92
C GLY A 194 -10.10 -11.51 -10.46
N TRP A 195 -10.25 -10.49 -9.61
CA TRP A 195 -10.56 -10.66 -8.19
C TRP A 195 -11.92 -11.34 -7.97
N PHE A 196 -12.95 -10.89 -8.70
CA PHE A 196 -14.29 -11.46 -8.62
C PHE A 196 -14.30 -12.92 -9.08
N LEU A 197 -13.65 -13.23 -10.22
CA LEU A 197 -13.56 -14.58 -10.74
C LEU A 197 -12.86 -15.53 -9.76
N VAL A 198 -11.68 -15.17 -9.29
CA VAL A 198 -10.85 -16.03 -8.42
C VAL A 198 -11.44 -16.15 -7.02
N GLY A 199 -11.82 -15.03 -6.40
CA GLY A 199 -12.24 -15.02 -5.00
C GLY A 199 -13.71 -15.34 -4.80
N THR A 200 -14.61 -14.95 -5.72
CA THR A 200 -16.06 -15.12 -5.55
C THR A 200 -16.57 -16.36 -6.28
N ILE A 201 -16.21 -16.52 -7.56
CA ILE A 201 -16.70 -17.67 -8.37
C ILE A 201 -15.89 -18.92 -8.06
N MET A 202 -14.57 -18.87 -8.18
CA MET A 202 -13.69 -20.03 -7.92
C MET A 202 -13.48 -20.30 -6.44
N LYS A 203 -13.84 -19.37 -5.57
CA LYS A 203 -13.73 -19.44 -4.10
C LYS A 203 -12.33 -19.83 -3.59
N LYS A 204 -11.29 -19.40 -4.32
CA LYS A 204 -9.89 -19.60 -3.91
C LYS A 204 -9.51 -18.63 -2.80
N ASN A 205 -8.58 -19.05 -1.94
CA ASN A 205 -8.03 -18.20 -0.88
C ASN A 205 -6.78 -17.43 -1.33
N MET A 206 -6.26 -17.74 -2.53
CA MET A 206 -5.01 -17.18 -3.06
C MET A 206 -5.07 -17.05 -4.58
N ILE A 207 -4.35 -16.05 -5.13
CA ILE A 207 -4.22 -15.87 -6.58
C ILE A 207 -3.14 -16.83 -7.10
N PRO A 208 -3.43 -17.73 -8.05
CA PRO A 208 -2.42 -18.60 -8.64
C PRO A 208 -1.31 -17.80 -9.34
N GLY A 209 -0.04 -18.15 -9.11
CA GLY A 209 1.11 -17.45 -9.70
C GLY A 209 1.12 -17.43 -11.24
N SER A 210 0.56 -18.45 -11.90
CA SER A 210 0.39 -18.47 -13.37
C SER A 210 -0.48 -17.32 -13.87
N ASN A 211 -1.51 -16.94 -13.12
CA ASN A 211 -2.41 -15.84 -13.47
C ASN A 211 -1.71 -14.49 -13.37
N VAL A 212 -0.76 -14.35 -12.45
CA VAL A 212 0.03 -13.12 -12.27
C VAL A 212 0.89 -12.84 -13.51
N HIS A 213 1.50 -13.85 -14.13
CA HIS A 213 2.31 -13.68 -15.33
C HIS A 213 1.47 -13.22 -16.54
N VAL A 214 0.33 -13.86 -16.78
CA VAL A 214 -0.61 -13.45 -17.85
C VAL A 214 -1.11 -12.03 -17.61
N TYR A 215 -1.50 -11.74 -16.36
CA TYR A 215 -1.94 -10.42 -15.96
C TYR A 215 -0.87 -9.36 -16.23
N ASN A 216 0.37 -9.61 -15.82
CA ASN A 216 1.51 -8.69 -16.01
C ASN A 216 1.77 -8.40 -17.49
N THR A 217 1.58 -9.39 -18.38
CA THR A 217 1.73 -9.20 -19.83
C THR A 217 0.67 -8.24 -20.39
N LEU A 218 -0.55 -8.28 -19.84
CA LEU A 218 -1.70 -7.46 -20.29
C LEU A 218 -1.75 -6.06 -19.64
N VAL A 219 -0.90 -5.76 -18.67
CA VAL A 219 -0.86 -4.47 -17.96
C VAL A 219 -0.89 -3.24 -18.89
N PRO A 220 -0.17 -3.18 -20.06
CA PRO A 220 -0.23 -2.02 -20.92
C PRO A 220 -1.66 -1.71 -21.42
N PHE A 221 -2.44 -2.76 -21.73
CA PHE A 221 -3.84 -2.62 -22.15
C PHE A 221 -4.74 -2.20 -20.98
N PHE A 222 -4.51 -2.75 -19.79
CA PHE A 222 -5.26 -2.38 -18.60
C PHE A 222 -5.02 -0.92 -18.19
N ARG A 223 -3.78 -0.46 -18.29
CA ARG A 223 -3.41 0.93 -18.08
C ARG A 223 -4.10 1.89 -19.07
N LEU A 224 -4.23 1.46 -20.34
CA LEU A 224 -4.98 2.23 -21.32
C LEU A 224 -6.47 2.27 -20.99
N ALA A 225 -7.06 1.14 -20.58
CA ALA A 225 -8.47 1.07 -20.16
C ALA A 225 -8.76 2.01 -18.98
N ASP A 226 -7.91 2.02 -17.94
CA ASP A 226 -8.03 2.94 -16.81
C ASP A 226 -8.03 4.42 -17.28
N LYS A 227 -7.14 4.79 -18.20
CA LYS A 227 -7.09 6.14 -18.75
C LYS A 227 -8.36 6.51 -19.53
N LEU A 228 -8.88 5.58 -20.34
CA LEU A 228 -10.09 5.82 -21.15
C LEU A 228 -11.33 6.08 -20.29
N ILE A 229 -11.40 5.48 -19.11
CA ILE A 229 -12.49 5.74 -18.14
C ILE A 229 -12.13 6.81 -17.11
N PHE A 230 -11.04 7.58 -17.33
CA PHE A 230 -10.56 8.63 -16.42
C PHE A 230 -10.39 8.13 -14.97
N ASN A 231 -9.97 6.87 -14.78
CA ASN A 231 -9.79 6.22 -13.46
C ASN A 231 -11.05 6.31 -12.56
N GLN A 232 -12.25 6.22 -13.16
CA GLN A 232 -13.52 6.32 -12.40
C GLN A 232 -13.99 5.00 -11.79
N ALA A 233 -13.34 3.88 -12.13
CA ALA A 233 -13.54 2.56 -11.52
C ALA A 233 -12.22 1.79 -11.46
N GLY A 234 -12.07 0.87 -10.50
CA GLY A 234 -10.85 0.05 -10.36
C GLY A 234 -10.87 -0.81 -9.11
N LEU A 235 -10.05 -1.85 -9.09
CA LEU A 235 -9.95 -2.79 -7.95
C LEU A 235 -9.45 -2.09 -6.68
N SER A 236 -8.70 -1.00 -6.82
CA SER A 236 -8.17 -0.22 -5.70
C SER A 236 -8.62 1.24 -5.78
N ALA A 237 -8.73 1.89 -4.64
CA ALA A 237 -8.91 3.32 -4.49
C ALA A 237 -7.59 3.94 -4.02
N ILE A 238 -7.21 5.06 -4.63
CA ILE A 238 -6.03 5.86 -4.26
C ILE A 238 -6.52 7.23 -3.79
N ALA A 239 -5.91 7.75 -2.73
CA ALA A 239 -6.06 9.13 -2.35
C ALA A 239 -4.72 9.73 -1.90
N VAL A 240 -4.56 11.02 -2.12
CA VAL A 240 -3.40 11.82 -1.73
C VAL A 240 -3.85 12.93 -0.80
N GLY A 241 -3.32 12.94 0.40
CA GLY A 241 -3.53 13.98 1.40
C GLY A 241 -2.26 14.80 1.64
N LYS A 242 -2.41 16.11 1.82
CA LYS A 242 -1.33 17.04 2.14
C LYS A 242 -1.46 17.53 3.57
N LYS A 243 -0.36 17.54 4.33
CA LYS A 243 -0.33 18.16 5.65
C LYS A 243 -0.28 19.68 5.51
N ILE A 244 -1.26 20.35 6.07
CA ILE A 244 -1.30 21.81 6.19
C ILE A 244 -0.41 22.23 7.35
#